data_eb450ba9ac94a62a30f898585d92768e
#
_entry.id   eb450ba9ac94a62a30f898585d92768e
#
_cell.length_a   1.000
_cell.length_b   1.000
_cell.length_c   1.000
_cell.angle_alpha   90.00
_cell.angle_beta   90.00
_cell.angle_gamma   90.00
#
_symmetry.space_group_name_H-M   'P 1'
#
loop_
_entity.id
_entity.type
_entity.pdbx_description
1 polymer ?
#
loop_
_entity_poly.entity_id
_entity_poly.type
_entity_poly.pdbx_seq_one_letter_code
_entity_poly.pdbx_strand_id
1 'polypeptide(L)'
;CPNVREWLEKGPAGLKEEAQQHLLDCKEEQRPFYESILLVMDGVCRFLMRYHDELQKEAKQHPDWKQDMIETAEICKALSKRPAETFHEAVQSMWILFVVLHMESNASSFSPGRLDEILYPYYRKDRELGRLDAQRALDIIECLWLKFNQIVYLRNKNSAKYFAGFPIGFNIAVGGQDV
;
A
#
# COMPACT_ATOMS: atom_id res chain seq x y z
N CYS A 1 9.40 -6.69 -9.32
CA CYS A 1 8.45 -5.61 -9.02
C CYS A 1 7.09 -6.22 -8.75
N PRO A 2 6.39 -5.85 -7.69
CA PRO A 2 5.02 -6.29 -7.45
C PRO A 2 4.07 -5.69 -8.49
N ASN A 3 2.97 -6.36 -8.76
CA ASN A 3 1.90 -5.82 -9.61
C ASN A 3 1.05 -4.81 -8.81
N VAL A 4 1.55 -3.59 -8.68
CA VAL A 4 0.88 -2.52 -7.90
C VAL A 4 -0.49 -2.19 -8.48
N ARG A 5 -0.66 -2.23 -9.80
CA ARG A 5 -1.96 -1.97 -10.45
C ARG A 5 -3.01 -2.97 -9.98
N GLU A 6 -2.72 -4.25 -10.07
CA GLU A 6 -3.63 -5.31 -9.60
C GLU A 6 -3.93 -5.21 -8.10
N TRP A 7 -2.91 -4.88 -7.30
CA TRP A 7 -3.10 -4.63 -5.88
C TRP A 7 -4.09 -3.49 -5.61
N LEU A 8 -4.01 -2.38 -6.35
CA LEU A 8 -4.93 -1.25 -6.19
C LEU A 8 -6.34 -1.58 -6.68
N GLU A 9 -6.46 -2.36 -7.77
CA GLU A 9 -7.73 -2.74 -8.38
C GLU A 9 -8.50 -3.80 -7.57
N LYS A 10 -7.82 -4.70 -6.88
CA LYS A 10 -8.44 -5.78 -6.10
C LYS A 10 -8.40 -5.55 -4.59
N GLY A 11 -7.32 -4.95 -4.10
CA GLY A 11 -7.05 -4.85 -2.67
C GLY A 11 -6.85 -6.20 -2.00
N PRO A 12 -6.50 -6.24 -0.70
CA PRO A 12 -6.31 -7.50 0.02
C PRO A 12 -7.59 -8.34 0.11
N ALA A 13 -8.75 -7.70 0.22
CA ALA A 13 -10.03 -8.41 0.27
C ALA A 13 -10.37 -9.10 -1.06
N GLY A 14 -10.20 -8.41 -2.19
CA GLY A 14 -10.45 -8.99 -3.52
C GLY A 14 -9.47 -10.10 -3.87
N LEU A 15 -8.17 -9.96 -3.53
CA LEU A 15 -7.19 -11.04 -3.70
C LEU A 15 -7.54 -12.27 -2.85
N LYS A 16 -8.08 -12.06 -1.65
CA LYS A 16 -8.59 -13.14 -0.79
C LYS A 16 -9.77 -13.86 -1.43
N GLU A 17 -10.75 -13.13 -1.96
CA GLU A 17 -11.91 -13.70 -2.65
C GLU A 17 -11.48 -14.51 -3.88
N GLU A 18 -10.58 -14.00 -4.69
CA GLU A 18 -10.03 -14.72 -5.85
C GLU A 18 -9.34 -16.02 -5.45
N ALA A 19 -8.50 -15.98 -4.40
CA ALA A 19 -7.87 -17.19 -3.88
C ALA A 19 -8.89 -18.22 -3.36
N GLN A 20 -9.98 -17.78 -2.74
CA GLN A 20 -11.08 -18.63 -2.31
C GLN A 20 -11.78 -19.31 -3.50
N GLN A 21 -12.01 -18.58 -4.59
CA GLN A 21 -12.60 -19.15 -5.81
C GLN A 21 -11.68 -20.20 -6.42
N HIS A 22 -10.39 -19.92 -6.52
CA HIS A 22 -9.42 -20.89 -7.03
C HIS A 22 -9.30 -22.16 -6.18
N LEU A 23 -9.52 -22.07 -4.87
CA LEU A 23 -9.52 -23.24 -3.98
C LEU A 23 -10.62 -24.26 -4.31
N LEU A 24 -11.72 -23.85 -4.94
CA LEU A 24 -12.84 -24.74 -5.25
C LEU A 24 -12.46 -25.75 -6.35
N ASP A 25 -11.63 -25.34 -7.32
CA ASP A 25 -11.30 -26.14 -8.52
C ASP A 25 -9.81 -26.44 -8.67
N CYS A 26 -8.96 -26.06 -7.68
CA CYS A 26 -7.52 -26.26 -7.75
C CYS A 26 -7.15 -27.74 -7.54
N LYS A 27 -6.01 -28.13 -8.12
CA LYS A 27 -5.39 -29.44 -7.81
C LYS A 27 -4.87 -29.46 -6.39
N GLU A 28 -4.79 -30.66 -5.80
CA GLU A 28 -4.31 -30.84 -4.42
C GLU A 28 -2.91 -30.22 -4.18
N GLU A 29 -2.03 -30.30 -5.16
CA GLU A 29 -0.69 -29.72 -5.13
C GLU A 29 -0.68 -28.17 -5.06
N GLN A 30 -1.73 -27.52 -5.54
CA GLN A 30 -1.88 -26.06 -5.57
C GLN A 30 -2.57 -25.53 -4.31
N ARG A 31 -3.28 -26.37 -3.58
CA ARG A 31 -4.05 -26.00 -2.39
C ARG A 31 -3.24 -25.20 -1.35
N PRO A 32 -2.03 -25.65 -0.94
CA PRO A 32 -1.25 -24.91 0.05
C PRO A 32 -0.88 -23.49 -0.39
N PHE A 33 -0.72 -23.27 -1.71
CA PHE A 33 -0.45 -21.94 -2.25
C PHE A 33 -1.64 -21.00 -2.04
N TYR A 34 -2.85 -21.41 -2.42
CA TYR A 34 -4.03 -20.58 -2.24
C TYR A 34 -4.40 -20.38 -0.76
N GLU A 35 -4.24 -21.39 0.07
CA GLU A 35 -4.43 -21.28 1.52
C GLU A 35 -3.45 -20.28 2.15
N SER A 36 -2.20 -20.25 1.67
CA SER A 36 -1.23 -19.26 2.13
C SER A 36 -1.61 -17.83 1.73
N ILE A 37 -2.16 -17.63 0.52
CA ILE A 37 -2.69 -16.31 0.09
C ILE A 37 -3.82 -15.88 1.02
N LEU A 38 -4.76 -16.77 1.33
CA LEU A 38 -5.86 -16.44 2.25
C LEU A 38 -5.35 -15.98 3.60
N LEU A 39 -4.38 -16.70 4.16
CA LEU A 39 -3.80 -16.38 5.46
C LEU A 39 -3.10 -15.01 5.44
N VAL A 40 -2.29 -14.76 4.42
CA VAL A 40 -1.56 -13.49 4.27
C VAL A 40 -2.50 -12.31 4.08
N MET A 41 -3.50 -12.43 3.18
CA MET A 41 -4.46 -11.36 2.92
C MET A 41 -5.34 -11.08 4.15
N ASP A 42 -5.73 -12.10 4.89
CA ASP A 42 -6.42 -11.93 6.17
C ASP A 42 -5.54 -11.18 7.19
N GLY A 43 -4.26 -11.52 7.24
CA GLY A 43 -3.26 -10.80 8.04
C GLY A 43 -3.18 -9.32 7.67
N VAL A 44 -3.16 -9.00 6.37
CA VAL A 44 -3.14 -7.60 5.88
C VAL A 44 -4.43 -6.86 6.26
N CYS A 45 -5.60 -7.48 6.10
CA CYS A 45 -6.86 -6.87 6.51
C CYS A 45 -6.88 -6.55 8.02
N ARG A 46 -6.41 -7.48 8.85
CA ARG A 46 -6.27 -7.25 10.30
C ARG A 46 -5.26 -6.16 10.63
N PHE A 47 -4.16 -6.10 9.89
CA PHE A 47 -3.14 -5.05 10.05
C PHE A 47 -3.74 -3.66 9.77
N LEU A 48 -4.50 -3.50 8.69
CA LEU A 48 -5.23 -2.28 8.37
C LEU A 48 -6.23 -1.89 9.47
N MET A 49 -6.99 -2.85 10.01
CA MET A 49 -7.93 -2.59 11.10
C MET A 49 -7.23 -2.19 12.40
N ARG A 50 -6.07 -2.74 12.71
CA ARG A 50 -5.26 -2.29 13.86
C ARG A 50 -4.79 -0.86 13.70
N TYR A 51 -4.41 -0.43 12.51
CA TYR A 51 -4.09 0.98 12.24
C TYR A 51 -5.30 1.88 12.38
N HIS A 52 -6.47 1.45 11.88
CA HIS A 52 -7.72 2.17 12.11
C HIS A 52 -7.95 2.41 13.61
N ASP A 53 -7.91 1.35 14.41
CA ASP A 53 -8.21 1.43 15.85
C ASP A 53 -7.20 2.32 16.59
N GLU A 54 -5.91 2.20 16.27
CA GLU A 54 -4.87 3.00 16.90
C GLU A 54 -4.96 4.49 16.51
N LEU A 55 -5.21 4.80 15.23
CA LEU A 55 -5.40 6.17 14.78
C LEU A 55 -6.64 6.83 15.43
N GLN A 56 -7.74 6.09 15.59
CA GLN A 56 -8.93 6.57 16.29
C GLN A 56 -8.64 6.89 17.77
N LYS A 57 -7.75 6.15 18.39
CA LYS A 57 -7.30 6.39 19.76
C LYS A 57 -6.36 7.59 19.86
N GLU A 58 -5.32 7.64 18.99
CA GLU A 58 -4.35 8.72 18.97
C GLU A 58 -4.96 10.07 18.59
N ALA A 59 -5.97 10.10 17.72
CA ALA A 59 -6.70 11.30 17.35
C ALA A 59 -7.35 12.03 18.55
N LYS A 60 -7.61 11.33 19.65
CA LYS A 60 -8.13 11.94 20.90
C LYS A 60 -7.05 12.66 21.70
N GLN A 61 -5.80 12.27 21.51
CA GLN A 61 -4.64 12.78 22.25
C GLN A 61 -3.92 13.91 21.48
N HIS A 62 -4.14 14.01 20.17
CA HIS A 62 -3.49 14.94 19.26
C HIS A 62 -4.49 15.82 18.51
N PRO A 63 -5.03 16.88 19.16
CA PRO A 63 -6.07 17.74 18.57
C PRO A 63 -5.67 18.37 17.23
N ASP A 64 -4.40 18.75 17.08
CA ASP A 64 -3.86 19.43 15.90
C ASP A 64 -3.84 18.51 14.66
N TRP A 65 -3.74 17.20 14.85
CA TRP A 65 -3.69 16.18 13.79
C TRP A 65 -4.94 15.33 13.72
N LYS A 66 -5.94 15.65 14.53
CA LYS A 66 -7.14 14.84 14.74
C LYS A 66 -7.84 14.49 13.42
N GLN A 67 -8.02 15.50 12.57
CA GLN A 67 -8.76 15.31 11.31
C GLN A 67 -8.04 14.38 10.35
N ASP A 68 -6.73 14.57 10.17
CA ASP A 68 -5.90 13.73 9.29
C ASP A 68 -5.81 12.28 9.82
N MET A 69 -5.72 12.11 11.14
CA MET A 69 -5.73 10.79 11.77
C MET A 69 -7.06 10.06 11.56
N ILE A 70 -8.19 10.74 11.72
CA ILE A 70 -9.52 10.16 11.49
C ILE A 70 -9.70 9.80 10.00
N GLU A 71 -9.32 10.68 9.09
CA GLU A 71 -9.38 10.43 7.65
C GLU A 71 -8.55 9.19 7.29
N THR A 72 -7.30 9.12 7.77
CA THR A 72 -6.41 7.97 7.52
C THR A 72 -6.97 6.68 8.14
N ALA A 73 -7.58 6.77 9.32
CA ALA A 73 -8.23 5.62 9.96
C ALA A 73 -9.37 5.07 9.08
N GLU A 74 -10.27 5.93 8.59
CA GLU A 74 -11.37 5.49 7.73
C GLU A 74 -10.86 4.94 6.40
N ILE A 75 -9.78 5.48 5.84
CA ILE A 75 -9.08 4.91 4.67
C ILE A 75 -8.59 3.49 4.98
N CYS A 76 -7.89 3.27 6.08
CA CYS A 76 -7.43 1.94 6.48
C CYS A 76 -8.59 0.94 6.62
N LYS A 77 -9.68 1.36 7.23
CA LYS A 77 -10.90 0.54 7.36
C LYS A 77 -11.54 0.23 6.00
N ALA A 78 -11.61 1.20 5.09
CA ALA A 78 -12.12 0.99 3.74
C ALA A 78 -11.25 -0.02 2.98
N LEU A 79 -9.93 0.17 2.96
CA LEU A 79 -8.97 -0.69 2.29
C LEU A 79 -8.91 -2.12 2.86
N SER A 80 -9.34 -2.34 4.10
CA SER A 80 -9.47 -3.69 4.67
C SER A 80 -10.64 -4.49 4.09
N LYS A 81 -11.58 -3.83 3.39
CA LYS A 81 -12.84 -4.42 2.90
C LYS A 81 -13.02 -4.36 1.39
N ARG A 82 -12.41 -3.39 0.73
CA ARG A 82 -12.56 -3.14 -0.69
C ARG A 82 -11.28 -2.55 -1.30
N PRO A 83 -11.14 -2.54 -2.63
CA PRO A 83 -10.06 -1.84 -3.31
C PRO A 83 -10.11 -0.32 -3.10
N ALA A 84 -9.03 0.36 -3.49
CA ALA A 84 -8.97 1.81 -3.48
C ALA A 84 -9.94 2.43 -4.50
N GLU A 85 -10.65 3.48 -4.11
CA GLU A 85 -11.60 4.20 -4.96
C GLU A 85 -11.23 5.68 -5.16
N THR A 86 -10.45 6.25 -4.23
CA THR A 86 -9.99 7.63 -4.27
C THR A 86 -8.47 7.71 -4.42
N PHE A 87 -7.97 8.89 -4.78
CA PHE A 87 -6.55 9.14 -4.91
C PHE A 87 -5.80 8.90 -3.57
N HIS A 88 -6.34 9.41 -2.47
CA HIS A 88 -5.73 9.22 -1.15
C HIS A 88 -5.72 7.75 -0.74
N GLU A 89 -6.81 7.02 -0.98
CA GLU A 89 -6.87 5.58 -0.75
C GLU A 89 -5.84 4.81 -1.59
N ALA A 90 -5.66 5.18 -2.87
CA ALA A 90 -4.69 4.53 -3.75
C ALA A 90 -3.25 4.74 -3.25
N VAL A 91 -2.90 5.97 -2.88
CA VAL A 91 -1.59 6.29 -2.30
C VAL A 91 -1.37 5.55 -0.98
N GLN A 92 -2.36 5.55 -0.08
CA GLN A 92 -2.28 4.83 1.19
C GLN A 92 -2.18 3.32 0.99
N SER A 93 -2.93 2.75 0.05
CA SER A 93 -2.88 1.32 -0.28
C SER A 93 -1.51 0.90 -0.82
N MET A 94 -0.91 1.73 -1.68
CA MET A 94 0.45 1.48 -2.17
C MET A 94 1.48 1.54 -1.03
N TRP A 95 1.36 2.50 -0.11
CA TRP A 95 2.21 2.55 1.08
C TRP A 95 2.07 1.29 1.95
N ILE A 96 0.84 0.80 2.16
CA ILE A 96 0.59 -0.43 2.92
C ILE A 96 1.24 -1.64 2.23
N LEU A 97 1.12 -1.76 0.91
CA LEU A 97 1.81 -2.81 0.15
C LEU A 97 3.33 -2.75 0.37
N PHE A 98 3.91 -1.55 0.30
CA PHE A 98 5.32 -1.33 0.55
C PHE A 98 5.73 -1.83 1.95
N VAL A 99 4.98 -1.47 2.98
CA VAL A 99 5.24 -1.90 4.37
C VAL A 99 5.13 -3.42 4.53
N VAL A 100 4.06 -4.02 3.99
CA VAL A 100 3.82 -5.47 4.08
C VAL A 100 4.94 -6.27 3.42
N LEU A 101 5.35 -5.87 2.21
CA LEU A 101 6.45 -6.54 1.51
C LEU A 101 7.79 -6.43 2.25
N HIS A 102 8.00 -5.31 2.95
CA HIS A 102 9.20 -5.14 3.79
C HIS A 102 9.17 -5.98 5.07
N MET A 103 8.00 -6.20 5.66
CA MET A 103 7.84 -7.10 6.79
C MET A 103 8.06 -8.56 6.39
N GLU A 104 7.58 -8.95 5.21
CA GLU A 104 7.64 -10.33 4.72
C GLU A 104 9.06 -10.73 4.30
N SER A 105 9.72 -9.94 3.48
CA SER A 105 10.96 -10.36 2.83
C SER A 105 12.16 -9.46 3.11
N ASN A 106 12.03 -8.42 3.94
CA ASN A 106 13.06 -7.39 4.08
C ASN A 106 13.55 -6.93 2.70
N ALA A 107 12.60 -6.72 1.79
CA ALA A 107 12.83 -6.47 0.38
C ALA A 107 13.73 -5.25 0.17
N SER A 108 14.89 -5.45 -0.44
CA SER A 108 15.86 -4.39 -0.69
C SER A 108 15.57 -3.58 -1.95
N SER A 109 14.59 -4.00 -2.74
CA SER A 109 14.31 -3.42 -4.06
C SER A 109 12.83 -3.52 -4.38
N PHE A 110 12.05 -2.70 -3.73
CA PHE A 110 10.65 -2.52 -4.09
C PHE A 110 10.54 -1.34 -5.06
N SER A 111 10.01 -1.56 -6.24
CA SER A 111 9.78 -0.51 -7.23
C SER A 111 8.31 -0.54 -7.67
N PRO A 112 7.54 0.52 -7.40
CA PRO A 112 6.13 0.56 -7.77
C PRO A 112 5.88 0.67 -9.29
N GLY A 113 6.93 0.92 -10.08
CA GLY A 113 6.83 1.09 -11.53
C GLY A 113 6.49 2.52 -11.93
N ARG A 114 5.65 2.68 -12.94
CA ARG A 114 5.13 3.97 -13.44
C ARG A 114 4.07 4.51 -12.49
N LEU A 115 4.55 5.17 -11.43
CA LEU A 115 3.68 5.69 -10.37
C LEU A 115 2.67 6.72 -10.88
N ASP A 116 3.10 7.57 -11.79
CA ASP A 116 2.27 8.55 -12.48
C ASP A 116 1.07 7.91 -13.19
N GLU A 117 1.30 6.89 -14.01
CA GLU A 117 0.23 6.17 -14.73
C GLU A 117 -0.69 5.38 -13.78
N ILE A 118 -0.11 4.77 -12.75
CA ILE A 118 -0.86 3.94 -11.81
C ILE A 118 -1.82 4.80 -10.97
N LEU A 119 -1.38 5.99 -10.53
CA LEU A 119 -2.19 6.87 -9.68
C LEU A 119 -3.07 7.85 -10.48
N TYR A 120 -2.75 8.12 -11.75
CA TYR A 120 -3.46 9.10 -12.56
C TYR A 120 -4.97 8.86 -12.70
N PRO A 121 -5.46 7.63 -12.89
CA PRO A 121 -6.91 7.39 -12.97
C PRO A 121 -7.67 7.82 -11.71
N TYR A 122 -7.10 7.59 -10.53
CA TYR A 122 -7.66 8.01 -9.24
C TYR A 122 -7.61 9.53 -9.08
N TYR A 123 -6.47 10.15 -9.41
CA TYR A 123 -6.30 11.60 -9.39
C TYR A 123 -7.33 12.28 -10.29
N ARG A 124 -7.42 11.85 -11.56
CA ARG A 124 -8.35 12.43 -12.54
C ARG A 124 -9.78 12.33 -12.06
N LYS A 125 -10.21 11.14 -11.62
CA LYS A 125 -11.56 10.90 -11.11
C LYS A 125 -11.91 11.85 -9.95
N ASP A 126 -11.03 11.99 -8.97
CA ASP A 126 -11.31 12.84 -7.81
C ASP A 126 -11.26 14.33 -8.15
N ARG A 127 -10.43 14.74 -9.12
CA ARG A 127 -10.43 16.10 -9.68
C ARG A 127 -11.74 16.43 -10.39
N GLU A 128 -12.21 15.54 -11.25
CA GLU A 128 -13.46 15.70 -12.00
C GLU A 128 -14.68 15.76 -11.06
N LEU A 129 -14.64 15.01 -9.95
CA LEU A 129 -15.69 15.01 -8.93
C LEU A 129 -15.58 16.15 -7.91
N GLY A 130 -14.55 17.01 -8.01
CA GLY A 130 -14.31 18.10 -7.06
C GLY A 130 -13.94 17.67 -5.64
N ARG A 131 -13.49 16.42 -5.46
CA ARG A 131 -13.09 15.86 -4.16
C ARG A 131 -11.64 16.16 -3.78
N LEU A 132 -10.81 16.50 -4.76
CA LEU A 132 -9.39 16.70 -4.62
C LEU A 132 -8.96 17.95 -5.37
N ASP A 133 -8.24 18.85 -4.74
CA ASP A 133 -7.54 19.94 -5.40
C ASP A 133 -6.06 19.58 -5.65
N ALA A 134 -5.37 20.42 -6.43
CA ALA A 134 -3.97 20.15 -6.79
C ALA A 134 -3.03 20.23 -5.58
N GLN A 135 -3.30 21.14 -4.63
CA GLN A 135 -2.47 21.29 -3.44
C GLN A 135 -2.60 20.08 -2.53
N ARG A 136 -3.83 19.63 -2.25
CA ARG A 136 -4.03 18.41 -1.44
C ARG A 136 -3.43 17.17 -2.08
N ALA A 137 -3.47 17.04 -3.41
CA ALA A 137 -2.81 15.95 -4.11
C ALA A 137 -1.29 16.00 -3.93
N LEU A 138 -0.70 17.20 -4.02
CA LEU A 138 0.72 17.41 -3.79
C LEU A 138 1.10 17.03 -2.36
N ASP A 139 0.36 17.51 -1.36
CA ASP A 139 0.60 17.20 0.06
C ASP A 139 0.61 15.67 0.33
N ILE A 140 -0.33 14.94 -0.28
CA ILE A 140 -0.42 13.48 -0.16
C ILE A 140 0.82 12.81 -0.77
N ILE A 141 1.28 13.26 -1.94
CA ILE A 141 2.49 12.73 -2.60
C ILE A 141 3.76 13.08 -1.81
N GLU A 142 3.87 14.30 -1.27
CA GLU A 142 4.99 14.69 -0.41
C GLU A 142 5.07 13.83 0.84
N CYS A 143 3.93 13.55 1.47
CA CYS A 143 3.86 12.62 2.58
C CYS A 143 4.35 11.22 2.20
N LEU A 144 3.98 10.71 1.02
CA LEU A 144 4.46 9.43 0.53
C LEU A 144 5.99 9.42 0.36
N TRP A 145 6.57 10.49 -0.21
CA TRP A 145 8.03 10.64 -0.35
C TRP A 145 8.74 10.62 1.00
N LEU A 146 8.19 11.31 2.01
CA LEU A 146 8.72 11.25 3.37
C LEU A 146 8.63 9.84 3.95
N LYS A 147 7.52 9.14 3.72
CA LYS A 147 7.31 7.75 4.17
C LYS A 147 8.32 6.77 3.60
N PHE A 148 8.68 6.88 2.33
CA PHE A 148 9.70 6.03 1.72
C PHE A 148 11.06 6.14 2.40
N ASN A 149 11.35 7.24 3.08
CA ASN A 149 12.59 7.44 3.83
C ASN A 149 12.52 6.97 5.29
N GLN A 150 11.36 6.49 5.77
CA GLN A 150 11.20 6.07 7.16
C GLN A 150 11.60 4.61 7.41
N ILE A 151 11.64 3.77 6.39
CA ILE A 151 12.02 2.37 6.54
C ILE A 151 13.52 2.22 6.36
N VAL A 152 14.20 1.83 7.45
CA VAL A 152 15.64 1.55 7.49
C VAL A 152 15.83 0.06 7.72
N TYR A 153 16.64 -0.56 6.87
CA TYR A 153 16.90 -1.99 6.95
C TYR A 153 17.92 -2.34 8.02
N LEU A 154 17.63 -3.36 8.81
CA LEU A 154 18.60 -4.05 9.62
C LEU A 154 19.29 -5.13 8.77
N ARG A 155 20.61 -5.01 8.64
CA ARG A 155 21.41 -5.97 7.87
C ARG A 155 22.46 -6.65 8.73
N ASN A 156 22.79 -7.88 8.37
CA ASN A 156 23.92 -8.56 8.99
C ASN A 156 25.26 -7.86 8.61
N LYS A 157 26.28 -8.12 9.40
CA LYS A 157 27.63 -7.48 9.28
C LYS A 157 28.21 -7.55 7.87
N ASN A 158 28.03 -8.64 7.15
CA ASN A 158 28.60 -8.81 5.82
C ASN A 158 27.80 -8.04 4.76
N SER A 159 26.48 -8.13 4.82
CA SER A 159 25.59 -7.38 3.93
C SER A 159 25.68 -5.87 4.15
N ALA A 160 25.87 -5.42 5.39
CA ALA A 160 26.01 -4.02 5.75
C ALA A 160 27.20 -3.33 5.08
N LYS A 161 28.26 -4.06 4.72
CA LYS A 161 29.41 -3.49 4.02
C LYS A 161 29.06 -2.92 2.62
N TYR A 162 28.03 -3.48 2.00
CA TYR A 162 27.65 -3.14 0.62
C TYR A 162 26.32 -2.37 0.55
N PHE A 163 25.45 -2.54 1.54
CA PHE A 163 24.07 -2.12 1.49
C PHE A 163 23.58 -1.45 2.79
N ALA A 164 24.49 -0.97 3.64
CA ALA A 164 24.09 -0.24 4.84
C ALA A 164 23.63 1.17 4.48
N GLY A 165 22.57 1.62 5.15
CA GLY A 165 22.03 2.97 5.01
C GLY A 165 20.70 3.03 4.27
N PHE A 166 20.53 4.06 3.48
CA PHE A 166 19.27 4.44 2.86
C PHE A 166 18.70 3.44 1.84
N PRO A 167 17.41 3.64 1.45
CA PRO A 167 16.63 2.68 0.67
C PRO A 167 17.37 2.28 -0.59
N ILE A 168 17.55 1.00 -0.69
CA ILE A 168 18.42 0.42 -1.68
C ILE A 168 17.58 -0.13 -2.80
N GLY A 169 17.84 0.33 -4.00
CA GLY A 169 17.19 -0.18 -5.21
C GLY A 169 15.70 0.16 -5.34
N PHE A 170 15.23 1.15 -4.58
CA PHE A 170 13.89 1.67 -4.75
C PHE A 170 13.88 2.69 -5.89
N ASN A 171 13.17 2.36 -6.96
CA ASN A 171 13.06 3.24 -8.13
C ASN A 171 11.59 3.54 -8.42
N ILE A 172 11.30 4.81 -8.62
CA ILE A 172 10.01 5.28 -9.12
C ILE A 172 10.23 5.83 -10.51
N ALA A 173 9.47 5.35 -11.47
CA ALA A 173 9.43 5.90 -12.81
C ALA A 173 8.29 6.92 -12.91
N VAL A 174 8.58 8.08 -13.49
CA VAL A 174 7.59 9.12 -13.80
C VAL A 174 7.90 9.72 -15.18
N GLY A 175 6.86 10.11 -15.90
CA GLY A 175 6.99 10.67 -17.25
C GLY A 175 7.34 9.61 -18.30
N GLY A 176 7.48 10.06 -19.54
CA GLY A 176 7.68 9.22 -20.72
C GLY A 176 6.53 9.42 -21.71
N GLN A 177 6.57 8.69 -22.83
CA GLN A 177 5.48 8.66 -23.80
C GLN A 177 4.56 7.50 -23.48
N ASP A 178 3.25 7.72 -23.64
CA ASP A 178 2.29 6.63 -23.72
C ASP A 178 2.59 5.81 -24.97
N VAL A 179 2.77 4.50 -24.80
CA VAL A 179 2.99 3.57 -25.91
C VAL A 179 1.66 3.03 -26.37
#